data_a72e2a710c7bd84eead5a646e9aecd5f
#
_entry.id   a72e2a710c7bd84eead5a646e9aecd5f
#
_cell.length_a   1.000
_cell.length_b   1.000
_cell.length_c   1.000
_cell.angle_alpha   90.00
_cell.angle_beta   90.00
_cell.angle_gamma   90.00
#
_symmetry.space_group_name_H-M   'P 1'
#
loop_
_entity.id
_entity.type
_entity.pdbx_description
1 polymer ?
#
loop_
_entity_poly.entity_id
_entity_poly.type
_entity_poly.pdbx_seq_one_letter_code
_entity_poly.pdbx_strand_id
1 'polypeptide(L)'
;MVNLLVGLVAASCRPTLTLTSQEPGEIPTTFNGRADSVTAAATNWREFFQDPYLIELIDQALANNQELKILQQEIEITQNEVKAISGEYRPFVTLGGGIGYEKTPRYTLPGATHHSVEIEHGKETPEILGDYWFGARASWEVDIWKKLRTAKKAAVKRYLASVEGRNFMITNLIAEIAEAYYHLLALDNQLEIVQQNIGIQEQALRMVRMQKEATKVTELAVKRFEAQLMNTQSLEHEIKQQIAETENRINFLVGRFPQSVNRDRSRFMVASPARVEIGTPALLLSRRADIRQAELQLEAARLDISVARAAFYPSLGLSASLGSQAINPAYWVKLPLSIFSNLAGDLVGPLVNKRALEANYQTAGAQQRQAVYQYEQTVLSACSEVAGISSKIGNLEKIFELKSREVQALTESVAISGRLFASARADYTEVLLTQREALEVRFDLIETRLEQWSTMVDAYRALGGGWN
;
A
#
# COMPACT_ATOMS: atom_id res chain seq x y z
N MET A 1 -44.43 -38.79 0.12
CA MET A 1 -44.44 -37.56 -0.69
C MET A 1 -43.48 -36.48 -0.18
N VAL A 2 -43.43 -36.17 1.10
CA VAL A 2 -42.55 -35.13 1.66
C VAL A 2 -41.05 -35.41 1.40
N ASN A 3 -40.57 -36.65 1.55
CA ASN A 3 -39.18 -37.00 1.29
C ASN A 3 -38.73 -36.88 -0.20
N LEU A 4 -39.67 -37.04 -1.15
CA LEU A 4 -39.40 -36.87 -2.58
C LEU A 4 -39.30 -35.41 -2.97
N LEU A 5 -40.12 -34.53 -2.36
CA LEU A 5 -40.06 -33.08 -2.56
C LEU A 5 -38.77 -32.47 -1.99
N VAL A 6 -38.32 -32.92 -0.81
CA VAL A 6 -37.06 -32.50 -0.19
C VAL A 6 -35.85 -32.93 -1.04
N GLY A 7 -35.92 -34.16 -1.63
CA GLY A 7 -34.86 -34.65 -2.52
C GLY A 7 -34.77 -33.87 -3.84
N LEU A 8 -35.90 -33.48 -4.43
CA LEU A 8 -35.93 -32.65 -5.66
C LEU A 8 -35.45 -31.23 -5.44
N VAL A 9 -35.77 -30.62 -4.31
CA VAL A 9 -35.31 -29.27 -3.93
C VAL A 9 -33.78 -29.26 -3.71
N ALA A 10 -33.25 -30.31 -3.06
CA ALA A 10 -31.80 -30.41 -2.83
C ALA A 10 -30.99 -30.63 -4.13
N ALA A 11 -31.54 -31.37 -5.11
CA ALA A 11 -30.86 -31.62 -6.39
C ALA A 11 -30.84 -30.38 -7.30
N SER A 12 -31.85 -29.50 -7.22
CA SER A 12 -31.90 -28.27 -8.04
C SER A 12 -31.08 -27.11 -7.51
N CYS A 13 -30.51 -27.22 -6.30
CA CYS A 13 -29.76 -26.14 -5.60
C CYS A 13 -28.25 -26.19 -5.84
N ARG A 14 -27.73 -27.01 -6.76
CA ARG A 14 -26.30 -27.01 -7.09
C ARG A 14 -26.01 -26.07 -8.27
N PRO A 15 -24.88 -25.37 -8.25
CA PRO A 15 -24.43 -24.64 -9.45
C PRO A 15 -24.17 -25.63 -10.59
N THR A 16 -24.58 -25.27 -11.81
CA THR A 16 -24.38 -26.07 -13.02
C THR A 16 -22.91 -26.24 -13.39
N LEU A 17 -22.07 -25.29 -12.98
CA LEU A 17 -20.61 -25.30 -13.19
C LEU A 17 -19.90 -25.53 -11.86
N THR A 18 -19.00 -26.50 -11.80
CA THR A 18 -18.05 -26.66 -10.70
C THR A 18 -16.78 -25.86 -11.02
N LEU A 19 -16.54 -24.79 -10.28
CA LEU A 19 -15.27 -24.08 -10.36
C LEU A 19 -14.21 -24.83 -9.55
N THR A 20 -13.08 -25.12 -10.22
CA THR A 20 -11.87 -25.60 -9.54
C THR A 20 -11.06 -24.37 -9.16
N SER A 21 -10.65 -24.24 -7.89
CA SER A 21 -9.72 -23.18 -7.50
C SER A 21 -8.37 -23.45 -8.14
N GLN A 22 -7.76 -22.41 -8.72
CA GLN A 22 -6.40 -22.50 -9.23
C GLN A 22 -5.43 -22.39 -8.07
N GLU A 23 -4.39 -23.21 -8.06
CA GLU A 23 -3.29 -23.13 -7.10
C GLU A 23 -2.11 -22.37 -7.73
N PRO A 24 -1.31 -21.62 -6.93
CA PRO A 24 -0.10 -20.98 -7.42
C PRO A 24 0.93 -22.00 -7.92
N GLY A 25 1.78 -21.57 -8.87
CA GLY A 25 2.90 -22.38 -9.34
C GLY A 25 3.99 -22.61 -8.28
N GLU A 26 4.88 -23.56 -8.54
CA GLU A 26 6.01 -23.86 -7.65
C GLU A 26 7.04 -22.72 -7.63
N ILE A 27 7.57 -22.41 -6.45
CA ILE A 27 8.53 -21.34 -6.22
C ILE A 27 9.95 -21.92 -6.21
N PRO A 28 10.94 -21.23 -6.85
CA PRO A 28 12.33 -21.65 -6.85
C PRO A 28 12.90 -21.78 -5.42
N THR A 29 13.70 -22.79 -5.18
CA THR A 29 14.32 -23.06 -3.86
C THR A 29 15.60 -22.26 -3.62
N THR A 30 16.25 -21.74 -4.67
CA THR A 30 17.53 -21.02 -4.59
C THR A 30 17.59 -19.85 -5.56
N PHE A 31 18.34 -18.77 -5.22
CA PHE A 31 18.74 -17.72 -6.13
C PHE A 31 20.08 -18.07 -6.80
N ASN A 32 20.12 -18.20 -8.12
CA ASN A 32 21.36 -18.44 -8.89
C ASN A 32 22.27 -19.55 -8.32
N GLY A 33 21.68 -20.59 -7.70
CA GLY A 33 22.44 -21.71 -7.13
C GLY A 33 23.21 -21.41 -5.84
N ARG A 34 23.05 -20.22 -5.26
CA ARG A 34 23.61 -19.87 -3.94
C ARG A 34 22.52 -19.93 -2.88
N ALA A 35 22.79 -20.69 -1.81
CA ALA A 35 21.96 -20.76 -0.63
C ALA A 35 22.73 -20.11 0.54
N ASP A 36 22.63 -18.80 0.68
CA ASP A 36 23.12 -18.12 1.87
C ASP A 36 22.05 -18.22 2.97
N SER A 37 22.45 -18.72 4.15
CA SER A 37 21.55 -19.03 5.24
C SER A 37 21.25 -17.84 6.18
N VAL A 38 21.97 -16.73 6.03
CA VAL A 38 21.85 -15.53 6.89
C VAL A 38 21.19 -14.41 6.10
N THR A 39 20.20 -13.77 6.68
CA THR A 39 19.47 -12.66 6.05
C THR A 39 19.57 -11.40 6.88
N ALA A 40 19.99 -10.30 6.29
CA ALA A 40 19.91 -8.96 6.88
C ALA A 40 18.46 -8.51 7.19
N ALA A 41 17.48 -9.19 6.62
CA ALA A 41 16.04 -8.95 6.85
C ALA A 41 15.55 -9.20 8.30
N ALA A 42 16.42 -9.63 9.22
CA ALA A 42 16.11 -9.70 10.65
C ALA A 42 16.50 -8.43 11.40
N THR A 43 17.22 -7.51 10.74
CA THR A 43 17.78 -6.33 11.39
C THR A 43 16.74 -5.21 11.39
N ASN A 44 16.43 -4.68 12.58
CA ASN A 44 15.58 -3.49 12.72
C ASN A 44 16.20 -2.33 11.91
N TRP A 45 15.36 -1.50 11.29
CA TRP A 45 15.84 -0.37 10.48
C TRP A 45 16.78 0.57 11.24
N ARG A 46 16.64 0.71 12.58
CA ARG A 46 17.52 1.51 13.42
C ARG A 46 18.94 0.95 13.52
N GLU A 47 19.09 -0.37 13.41
CA GLU A 47 20.38 -1.05 13.40
C GLU A 47 20.98 -1.06 11.99
N PHE A 48 20.10 -1.07 10.97
CA PHE A 48 20.49 -1.03 9.57
C PHE A 48 21.03 0.34 9.14
N PHE A 49 20.31 1.40 9.47
CA PHE A 49 20.71 2.79 9.19
C PHE A 49 21.41 3.38 10.42
N GLN A 50 22.72 3.62 10.32
CA GLN A 50 23.56 4.09 11.43
C GLN A 50 23.70 5.62 11.50
N ASP A 51 23.07 6.37 10.56
CA ASP A 51 23.13 7.83 10.54
C ASP A 51 22.05 8.40 11.48
N PRO A 52 22.44 9.17 12.53
CA PRO A 52 21.50 9.68 13.51
C PRO A 52 20.50 10.68 12.91
N TYR A 53 20.90 11.47 11.91
CA TYR A 53 20.01 12.41 11.24
C TYR A 53 18.95 11.69 10.40
N LEU A 54 19.34 10.61 9.69
CA LEU A 54 18.41 9.78 8.96
C LEU A 54 17.42 9.06 9.90
N ILE A 55 17.92 8.53 11.03
CA ILE A 55 17.09 7.88 12.05
C ILE A 55 16.04 8.86 12.59
N GLU A 56 16.44 10.10 12.89
CA GLU A 56 15.50 11.13 13.36
C GLU A 56 14.43 11.45 12.32
N LEU A 57 14.78 11.56 11.03
CA LEU A 57 13.84 11.81 9.95
C LEU A 57 12.83 10.65 9.79
N ILE A 58 13.29 9.41 9.88
CA ILE A 58 12.42 8.23 9.83
C ILE A 58 11.46 8.22 11.02
N ASP A 59 11.94 8.49 12.25
CA ASP A 59 11.08 8.57 13.43
C ASP A 59 9.99 9.62 13.29
N GLN A 60 10.36 10.82 12.81
CA GLN A 60 9.39 11.88 12.57
C GLN A 60 8.37 11.47 11.50
N ALA A 61 8.79 10.79 10.43
CA ALA A 61 7.92 10.34 9.37
C ALA A 61 6.92 9.28 9.86
N LEU A 62 7.39 8.28 10.60
CA LEU A 62 6.53 7.24 11.16
C LEU A 62 5.45 7.80 12.10
N ALA A 63 5.73 8.93 12.77
CA ALA A 63 4.77 9.60 13.63
C ALA A 63 3.81 10.53 12.87
N ASN A 64 4.29 11.20 11.81
CA ASN A 64 3.58 12.34 11.21
C ASN A 64 3.09 12.12 9.78
N ASN A 65 3.63 11.15 9.03
CA ASN A 65 3.30 10.94 7.62
C ASN A 65 1.78 10.75 7.42
N GLN A 66 1.21 11.49 6.46
CA GLN A 66 -0.23 11.51 6.22
C GLN A 66 -0.72 10.21 5.58
N GLU A 67 0.08 9.58 4.75
CA GLU A 67 -0.27 8.34 4.06
C GLU A 67 -0.41 7.18 5.07
N LEU A 68 0.50 7.09 6.05
CA LEU A 68 0.37 6.12 7.13
C LEU A 68 -0.89 6.35 7.99
N LYS A 69 -1.27 7.62 8.22
CA LYS A 69 -2.51 7.95 8.94
C LYS A 69 -3.75 7.55 8.14
N ILE A 70 -3.74 7.76 6.81
CA ILE A 70 -4.82 7.31 5.92
C ILE A 70 -4.95 5.79 5.95
N LEU A 71 -3.85 5.04 5.83
CA LEU A 71 -3.86 3.59 5.92
C LEU A 71 -4.34 3.07 7.28
N GLN A 72 -4.04 3.78 8.36
CA GLN A 72 -4.58 3.44 9.68
C GLN A 72 -6.11 3.54 9.70
N GLN A 73 -6.69 4.56 9.04
CA GLN A 73 -8.15 4.67 8.91
C GLN A 73 -8.73 3.56 8.02
N GLU A 74 -8.03 3.16 6.97
CA GLU A 74 -8.45 2.05 6.12
C GLU A 74 -8.48 0.72 6.87
N ILE A 75 -7.51 0.48 7.75
CA ILE A 75 -7.52 -0.67 8.66
C ILE A 75 -8.74 -0.63 9.58
N GLU A 76 -9.10 0.54 10.13
CA GLU A 76 -10.30 0.69 10.95
C GLU A 76 -11.59 0.45 10.14
N ILE A 77 -11.65 0.91 8.89
CA ILE A 77 -12.77 0.65 7.97
C ILE A 77 -12.94 -0.85 7.76
N THR A 78 -11.88 -1.56 7.38
CA THR A 78 -11.93 -3.01 7.16
C THR A 78 -12.24 -3.79 8.44
N GLN A 79 -11.78 -3.32 9.60
CA GLN A 79 -12.16 -3.88 10.90
C GLN A 79 -13.66 -3.70 11.18
N ASN A 80 -14.23 -2.55 10.84
CA ASN A 80 -15.65 -2.28 11.00
C ASN A 80 -16.50 -3.12 10.03
N GLU A 81 -16.01 -3.41 8.82
CA GLU A 81 -16.64 -4.37 7.91
C GLU A 81 -16.73 -5.77 8.52
N VAL A 82 -15.66 -6.23 9.18
CA VAL A 82 -15.69 -7.50 9.93
C VAL A 82 -16.74 -7.48 11.04
N LYS A 83 -16.90 -6.35 11.75
CA LYS A 83 -17.94 -6.18 12.79
C LYS A 83 -19.32 -6.20 12.16
N ALA A 84 -19.54 -5.51 11.04
CA ALA A 84 -20.82 -5.47 10.31
C ALA A 84 -21.25 -6.87 9.88
N ILE A 85 -20.39 -7.61 9.19
CA ILE A 85 -20.66 -9.01 8.77
C ILE A 85 -20.86 -9.93 9.98
N SER A 86 -20.17 -9.67 11.10
CA SER A 86 -20.39 -10.39 12.35
C SER A 86 -21.76 -10.09 12.97
N GLY A 87 -22.33 -8.91 12.68
CA GLY A 87 -23.70 -8.54 13.07
C GLY A 87 -24.75 -9.32 12.32
N GLU A 88 -24.57 -9.49 11.01
CA GLU A 88 -25.53 -10.24 10.15
C GLU A 88 -25.73 -11.69 10.58
N TYR A 89 -24.73 -12.30 11.21
CA TYR A 89 -24.83 -13.65 11.76
C TYR A 89 -25.69 -13.74 13.04
N ARG A 90 -26.00 -12.62 13.71
CA ARG A 90 -26.74 -12.57 14.96
C ARG A 90 -28.20 -12.19 14.73
N PRO A 91 -29.13 -12.58 15.65
CA PRO A 91 -30.49 -12.09 15.57
C PRO A 91 -30.56 -10.55 15.65
N PHE A 92 -31.34 -9.97 14.74
CA PHE A 92 -31.73 -8.56 14.79
C PHE A 92 -32.98 -8.43 15.64
N VAL A 93 -32.93 -7.55 16.65
CA VAL A 93 -34.10 -7.23 17.49
C VAL A 93 -34.39 -5.74 17.34
N THR A 94 -35.61 -5.42 16.94
CA THR A 94 -36.10 -4.05 16.79
C THR A 94 -37.28 -3.82 17.70
N LEU A 95 -37.35 -2.63 18.31
CA LEU A 95 -38.53 -2.13 18.98
C LEU A 95 -39.24 -1.17 18.04
N GLY A 96 -40.56 -1.31 17.92
CA GLY A 96 -41.34 -0.45 17.06
C GLY A 96 -42.74 -0.27 17.60
N GLY A 97 -43.38 0.81 17.19
CA GLY A 97 -44.79 1.08 17.47
C GLY A 97 -45.40 1.86 16.32
N GLY A 98 -46.68 1.67 16.11
CA GLY A 98 -47.39 2.35 15.05
C GLY A 98 -48.80 2.75 15.47
N ILE A 99 -49.29 3.78 14.85
CA ILE A 99 -50.68 4.22 14.94
C ILE A 99 -51.21 4.31 13.54
N GLY A 100 -52.28 3.58 13.28
CA GLY A 100 -52.92 3.59 11.99
C GLY A 100 -54.45 3.62 12.13
N TYR A 101 -55.14 3.78 11.04
CA TYR A 101 -56.59 3.54 10.97
C TYR A 101 -56.88 2.93 9.62
N GLU A 102 -57.92 2.05 9.63
CA GLU A 102 -58.46 1.40 8.42
C GLU A 102 -59.96 1.59 8.38
N LYS A 103 -60.51 1.97 7.24
CA LYS A 103 -61.93 1.95 6.98
C LYS A 103 -62.23 0.95 5.86
N THR A 104 -62.80 -0.18 6.25
CA THR A 104 -63.20 -1.21 5.28
C THR A 104 -64.53 -0.84 4.62
N PRO A 105 -64.64 -0.82 3.28
CA PRO A 105 -65.89 -0.48 2.60
C PRO A 105 -67.02 -1.48 2.96
N ARG A 106 -68.17 -0.95 3.35
CA ARG A 106 -69.32 -1.76 3.88
C ARG A 106 -69.80 -2.81 2.92
N TYR A 107 -69.79 -2.56 1.62
CA TYR A 107 -70.32 -3.48 0.59
C TYR A 107 -69.25 -4.51 0.11
N THR A 108 -68.19 -4.70 0.86
CA THR A 108 -67.26 -5.81 0.69
C THR A 108 -67.49 -6.92 1.72
N LEU A 109 -67.05 -8.15 1.44
CA LEU A 109 -67.20 -9.23 2.42
C LEU A 109 -66.57 -8.93 3.78
N PRO A 110 -65.33 -8.38 3.86
CA PRO A 110 -64.75 -7.93 5.13
C PRO A 110 -65.59 -6.85 5.81
N GLY A 111 -66.11 -5.85 5.09
CA GLY A 111 -66.92 -4.76 5.66
C GLY A 111 -68.27 -5.24 6.21
N ALA A 112 -68.93 -6.14 5.50
CA ALA A 112 -70.16 -6.77 5.99
C ALA A 112 -69.93 -7.60 7.26
N THR A 113 -68.78 -8.34 7.33
CA THR A 113 -68.41 -9.12 8.50
C THR A 113 -68.09 -8.22 9.71
N HIS A 114 -67.38 -7.11 9.49
CA HIS A 114 -67.09 -6.15 10.56
C HIS A 114 -68.34 -5.62 11.26
N HIS A 115 -69.41 -5.37 10.50
CA HIS A 115 -70.64 -4.88 11.08
C HIS A 115 -71.45 -5.95 11.87
N SER A 116 -71.14 -7.22 11.66
CA SER A 116 -71.85 -8.34 12.34
C SER A 116 -71.12 -8.88 13.56
N VAL A 117 -69.89 -8.38 13.83
CA VAL A 117 -69.04 -8.90 14.96
C VAL A 117 -68.92 -7.86 16.06
N GLU A 118 -69.20 -8.29 17.30
CA GLU A 118 -69.01 -7.51 18.53
C GLU A 118 -67.56 -7.69 19.03
N ILE A 119 -66.90 -6.60 19.40
CA ILE A 119 -65.55 -6.60 20.01
C ILE A 119 -65.60 -6.97 21.48
N GLU A 120 -66.66 -6.49 22.19
CA GLU A 120 -67.06 -6.86 23.54
C GLU A 120 -68.56 -7.05 23.55
N HIS A 121 -69.06 -7.81 24.47
CA HIS A 121 -70.51 -8.04 24.55
C HIS A 121 -71.31 -6.73 24.58
N GLY A 122 -72.16 -6.51 23.60
CA GLY A 122 -72.94 -5.30 23.42
C GLY A 122 -72.19 -4.10 22.77
N LYS A 123 -70.99 -4.29 22.27
CA LYS A 123 -70.20 -3.26 21.53
C LYS A 123 -69.92 -3.69 20.10
N GLU A 124 -70.61 -3.07 19.15
CA GLU A 124 -70.34 -3.27 17.73
C GLU A 124 -68.95 -2.79 17.35
N THR A 125 -68.40 -3.39 16.30
CA THR A 125 -67.12 -2.97 15.70
C THR A 125 -67.28 -1.60 15.05
N PRO A 126 -66.43 -0.59 15.37
CA PRO A 126 -66.47 0.74 14.74
C PRO A 126 -66.24 0.67 13.24
N GLU A 127 -66.88 1.55 12.45
CA GLU A 127 -66.61 1.65 10.98
C GLU A 127 -65.15 1.97 10.63
N ILE A 128 -64.50 2.75 11.51
CA ILE A 128 -63.07 3.11 11.42
C ILE A 128 -62.37 2.33 12.52
N LEU A 129 -61.50 1.40 12.11
CA LEU A 129 -60.68 0.64 13.04
C LEU A 129 -59.35 1.34 13.23
N GLY A 130 -59.05 1.66 14.46
CA GLY A 130 -57.68 2.05 14.81
C GLY A 130 -56.75 0.84 14.79
N ASP A 131 -55.52 1.05 14.50
CA ASP A 131 -54.45 0.08 14.68
C ASP A 131 -53.33 0.72 15.53
N TYR A 132 -53.34 0.36 16.79
CA TYR A 132 -52.38 0.85 17.79
C TYR A 132 -51.53 -0.36 18.20
N TRP A 133 -50.26 -0.35 17.83
CA TRP A 133 -49.36 -1.44 18.19
C TRP A 133 -48.03 -0.94 18.74
N PHE A 134 -47.47 -1.70 19.68
CA PHE A 134 -46.11 -1.54 20.16
C PHE A 134 -45.55 -2.91 20.50
N GLY A 135 -44.29 -3.16 20.09
CA GLY A 135 -43.69 -4.47 20.37
C GLY A 135 -42.26 -4.60 19.87
N ALA A 136 -41.67 -5.72 20.23
CA ALA A 136 -40.37 -6.14 19.74
C ALA A 136 -40.55 -7.11 18.58
N ARG A 137 -39.70 -6.98 17.55
CA ARG A 137 -39.60 -7.92 16.43
C ARG A 137 -38.15 -8.39 16.35
N ALA A 138 -37.95 -9.69 16.24
CA ALA A 138 -36.68 -10.33 16.00
C ALA A 138 -36.69 -11.00 14.63
N SER A 139 -35.60 -10.89 13.90
CA SER A 139 -35.35 -11.62 12.66
C SER A 139 -33.93 -12.19 12.68
N TRP A 140 -33.78 -13.40 12.20
CA TRP A 140 -32.49 -14.09 12.17
C TRP A 140 -32.41 -15.05 10.99
N GLU A 141 -31.35 -14.93 10.18
CA GLU A 141 -30.95 -15.92 9.17
C GLU A 141 -30.06 -16.97 9.86
N VAL A 142 -30.59 -18.21 9.94
CA VAL A 142 -29.82 -19.34 10.51
C VAL A 142 -28.79 -19.81 9.50
N ASP A 143 -27.53 -19.64 9.79
CA ASP A 143 -26.42 -19.90 8.87
C ASP A 143 -26.10 -21.41 8.79
N ILE A 144 -27.04 -22.20 8.26
CA ILE A 144 -26.91 -23.67 8.12
C ILE A 144 -25.75 -24.03 7.20
N TRP A 145 -25.62 -23.30 6.08
CA TRP A 145 -24.63 -23.55 5.02
C TRP A 145 -23.32 -22.83 5.24
N LYS A 146 -23.14 -22.19 6.37
CA LYS A 146 -21.94 -21.41 6.75
C LYS A 146 -21.66 -20.24 5.79
N LYS A 147 -22.66 -19.70 5.09
CA LYS A 147 -22.52 -18.55 4.19
C LYS A 147 -21.97 -17.33 4.93
N LEU A 148 -22.65 -16.89 5.99
CA LEU A 148 -22.29 -15.72 6.77
C LEU A 148 -21.00 -15.91 7.56
N ARG A 149 -20.80 -17.07 8.18
CA ARG A 149 -19.54 -17.40 8.87
C ARG A 149 -18.34 -17.44 7.93
N THR A 150 -18.51 -17.91 6.69
CA THR A 150 -17.46 -17.92 5.68
C THR A 150 -17.20 -16.52 5.15
N ALA A 151 -18.23 -15.71 4.93
CA ALA A 151 -18.09 -14.29 4.58
C ALA A 151 -17.31 -13.52 5.66
N LYS A 152 -17.61 -13.75 6.94
CA LYS A 152 -16.82 -13.18 8.05
C LYS A 152 -15.35 -13.61 7.98
N LYS A 153 -15.06 -14.88 7.70
CA LYS A 153 -13.66 -15.34 7.57
C LYS A 153 -12.96 -14.65 6.39
N ALA A 154 -13.63 -14.45 5.26
CA ALA A 154 -13.09 -13.71 4.13
C ALA A 154 -12.79 -12.25 4.51
N ALA A 155 -13.71 -11.57 5.20
CA ALA A 155 -13.50 -10.21 5.70
C ALA A 155 -12.32 -10.12 6.70
N VAL A 156 -12.17 -11.10 7.60
CA VAL A 156 -10.99 -11.18 8.49
C VAL A 156 -9.68 -11.31 7.70
N LYS A 157 -9.67 -12.10 6.62
CA LYS A 157 -8.47 -12.21 5.78
C LYS A 157 -8.16 -10.88 5.06
N ARG A 158 -9.16 -10.14 4.58
CA ARG A 158 -8.98 -8.80 4.01
C ARG A 158 -8.47 -7.80 5.05
N TYR A 159 -9.02 -7.83 6.28
CA TYR A 159 -8.51 -7.02 7.39
C TYR A 159 -7.03 -7.31 7.67
N LEU A 160 -6.63 -8.57 7.74
CA LEU A 160 -5.22 -8.93 7.93
C LEU A 160 -4.36 -8.50 6.74
N ALA A 161 -4.87 -8.59 5.52
CA ALA A 161 -4.19 -8.10 4.32
C ALA A 161 -3.96 -6.58 4.37
N SER A 162 -4.91 -5.79 4.88
CA SER A 162 -4.72 -4.33 5.05
C SER A 162 -3.65 -4.00 6.10
N VAL A 163 -3.52 -4.82 7.15
CA VAL A 163 -2.44 -4.69 8.15
C VAL A 163 -1.07 -4.95 7.51
N GLU A 164 -0.94 -6.00 6.70
CA GLU A 164 0.31 -6.27 5.97
C GLU A 164 0.60 -5.20 4.92
N GLY A 165 -0.43 -4.65 4.26
CA GLY A 165 -0.30 -3.51 3.37
C GLY A 165 0.30 -2.28 4.06
N ARG A 166 -0.11 -1.99 5.31
CA ARG A 166 0.50 -0.93 6.13
C ARG A 166 1.99 -1.24 6.42
N ASN A 167 2.33 -2.47 6.76
CA ASN A 167 3.72 -2.86 7.03
C ASN A 167 4.59 -2.68 5.78
N PHE A 168 4.07 -3.03 4.61
CA PHE A 168 4.72 -2.78 3.32
C PHE A 168 4.96 -1.29 3.07
N MET A 169 3.95 -0.45 3.34
CA MET A 169 4.08 1.01 3.20
C MET A 169 5.09 1.61 4.18
N ILE A 170 5.18 1.12 5.40
CA ILE A 170 6.22 1.54 6.36
C ILE A 170 7.61 1.25 5.79
N THR A 171 7.83 0.06 5.26
CA THR A 171 9.11 -0.32 4.63
C THR A 171 9.44 0.60 3.45
N ASN A 172 8.47 0.88 2.58
CA ASN A 172 8.64 1.79 1.44
C ASN A 172 8.94 3.22 1.87
N LEU A 173 8.20 3.75 2.85
CA LEU A 173 8.41 5.10 3.37
C LEU A 173 9.83 5.27 3.95
N ILE A 174 10.30 4.28 4.73
CA ILE A 174 11.67 4.27 5.25
C ILE A 174 12.69 4.30 4.11
N ALA A 175 12.48 3.45 3.08
CA ALA A 175 13.34 3.40 1.90
C ALA A 175 13.35 4.73 1.14
N GLU A 176 12.19 5.33 0.86
CA GLU A 176 12.09 6.59 0.14
C GLU A 176 12.75 7.76 0.88
N ILE A 177 12.63 7.81 2.22
CA ILE A 177 13.32 8.82 3.03
C ILE A 177 14.83 8.61 2.98
N ALA A 178 15.29 7.37 3.09
CA ALA A 178 16.71 7.05 3.02
C ALA A 178 17.30 7.37 1.63
N GLU A 179 16.60 7.02 0.55
CA GLU A 179 17.00 7.38 -0.82
C GLU A 179 17.10 8.90 -1.01
N ALA A 180 16.09 9.65 -0.58
CA ALA A 180 16.08 11.11 -0.67
C ALA A 180 17.18 11.74 0.19
N TYR A 181 17.46 11.17 1.36
CA TYR A 181 18.53 11.64 2.25
C TYR A 181 19.91 11.42 1.64
N TYR A 182 20.21 10.24 1.11
CA TYR A 182 21.49 9.97 0.44
C TYR A 182 21.66 10.78 -0.84
N HIS A 183 20.58 11.01 -1.58
CA HIS A 183 20.58 11.91 -2.72
C HIS A 183 20.91 13.35 -2.32
N LEU A 184 20.38 13.83 -1.20
CA LEU A 184 20.70 15.14 -0.65
C LEU A 184 22.19 15.26 -0.25
N LEU A 185 22.76 14.23 0.36
CA LEU A 185 24.19 14.16 0.67
C LEU A 185 25.08 14.17 -0.58
N ALA A 186 24.65 13.48 -1.65
CA ALA A 186 25.34 13.49 -2.94
C ALA A 186 25.37 14.91 -3.55
N LEU A 187 24.23 15.60 -3.53
CA LEU A 187 24.11 16.97 -4.02
C LEU A 187 25.00 17.95 -3.24
N ASP A 188 25.09 17.80 -1.91
CA ASP A 188 26.02 18.62 -1.09
C ASP A 188 27.50 18.39 -1.47
N ASN A 189 27.88 17.14 -1.76
CA ASN A 189 29.24 16.83 -2.21
C ASN A 189 29.49 17.36 -3.64
N GLN A 190 28.51 17.29 -4.53
CA GLN A 190 28.61 17.90 -5.87
C GLN A 190 28.74 19.41 -5.78
N LEU A 191 27.96 20.07 -4.92
CA LEU A 191 28.07 21.53 -4.68
C LEU A 191 29.44 21.94 -4.20
N GLU A 192 30.02 21.19 -3.27
CA GLU A 192 31.36 21.44 -2.78
C GLU A 192 32.43 21.37 -3.89
N ILE A 193 32.34 20.33 -4.73
CA ILE A 193 33.25 20.16 -5.87
C ILE A 193 33.09 21.31 -6.88
N VAL A 194 31.86 21.73 -7.18
CA VAL A 194 31.60 22.87 -8.08
C VAL A 194 32.19 24.13 -7.54
N GLN A 195 32.02 24.44 -6.25
CA GLN A 195 32.57 25.63 -5.61
C GLN A 195 34.12 25.64 -5.62
N GLN A 196 34.73 24.48 -5.34
CA GLN A 196 36.19 24.34 -5.48
C GLN A 196 36.64 24.58 -6.92
N ASN A 197 35.90 24.06 -7.91
CA ASN A 197 36.23 24.21 -9.33
C ASN A 197 36.07 25.65 -9.80
N ILE A 198 35.04 26.39 -9.36
CA ILE A 198 34.89 27.83 -9.63
C ILE A 198 36.13 28.59 -9.17
N GLY A 199 36.63 28.32 -7.95
CA GLY A 199 37.84 28.95 -7.45
C GLY A 199 39.09 28.67 -8.30
N ILE A 200 39.23 27.42 -8.79
CA ILE A 200 40.33 27.03 -9.71
C ILE A 200 40.19 27.76 -11.06
N GLN A 201 39.00 27.81 -11.63
CA GLN A 201 38.73 28.47 -12.90
C GLN A 201 38.90 29.98 -12.83
N GLU A 202 38.55 30.63 -11.73
CA GLU A 202 38.83 32.06 -11.51
C GLU A 202 40.32 32.36 -11.49
N GLN A 203 41.11 31.51 -10.84
CA GLN A 203 42.56 31.66 -10.83
C GLN A 203 43.15 31.46 -12.23
N ALA A 204 42.69 30.45 -12.97
CA ALA A 204 43.10 30.20 -14.35
C ALA A 204 42.74 31.39 -15.27
N LEU A 205 41.53 31.94 -15.14
CA LEU A 205 41.09 33.10 -15.93
C LEU A 205 41.97 34.34 -15.65
N ARG A 206 42.30 34.60 -14.39
CA ARG A 206 43.25 35.68 -14.03
C ARG A 206 44.61 35.49 -14.71
N MET A 207 45.15 34.27 -14.71
CA MET A 207 46.41 33.93 -15.34
C MET A 207 46.35 34.14 -16.87
N VAL A 208 45.28 33.67 -17.52
CA VAL A 208 45.10 33.82 -18.98
C VAL A 208 44.96 35.28 -19.38
N ARG A 209 44.30 36.11 -18.59
CA ARG A 209 44.22 37.56 -18.83
C ARG A 209 45.58 38.25 -18.77
N MET A 210 46.44 37.92 -17.77
CA MET A 210 47.79 38.40 -17.68
C MET A 210 48.67 37.94 -18.86
N GLN A 211 48.52 36.71 -19.31
CA GLN A 211 49.22 36.18 -20.49
C GLN A 211 48.78 36.86 -21.78
N LYS A 212 47.51 37.25 -21.91
CA LYS A 212 47.00 38.05 -23.04
C LYS A 212 47.66 39.44 -23.06
N GLU A 213 47.72 40.12 -21.91
CA GLU A 213 48.43 41.42 -21.81
C GLU A 213 49.88 41.30 -22.23
N ALA A 214 50.54 40.17 -21.92
CA ALA A 214 51.87 39.83 -22.36
C ALA A 214 51.94 39.27 -23.80
N THR A 215 50.82 39.32 -24.58
CA THR A 215 50.73 38.87 -25.98
C THR A 215 51.03 37.37 -26.19
N LYS A 216 50.98 36.57 -25.12
CA LYS A 216 51.30 35.14 -25.19
C LYS A 216 50.07 34.27 -25.58
N VAL A 217 48.87 34.76 -25.38
CA VAL A 217 47.59 34.07 -25.74
C VAL A 217 46.62 35.03 -26.43
N THR A 218 45.66 34.48 -27.15
CA THR A 218 44.65 35.23 -27.89
C THR A 218 43.44 35.63 -27.04
N GLU A 219 42.67 36.61 -27.48
CA GLU A 219 41.34 36.95 -26.89
C GLU A 219 40.39 35.73 -26.85
N LEU A 220 40.49 34.82 -27.86
CA LEU A 220 39.71 33.59 -27.90
C LEU A 220 39.94 32.73 -26.65
N ALA A 221 41.19 32.63 -26.18
CA ALA A 221 41.52 31.89 -24.96
C ALA A 221 40.79 32.50 -23.76
N VAL A 222 40.84 33.83 -23.58
CA VAL A 222 40.15 34.52 -22.48
C VAL A 222 38.67 34.26 -22.52
N LYS A 223 38.03 34.39 -23.71
CA LYS A 223 36.58 34.15 -23.85
C LYS A 223 36.17 32.73 -23.55
N ARG A 224 37.00 31.73 -23.87
CA ARG A 224 36.72 30.32 -23.52
C ARG A 224 36.77 30.06 -22.03
N PHE A 225 37.77 30.66 -21.29
CA PHE A 225 37.81 30.54 -19.84
C PHE A 225 36.64 31.28 -19.16
N GLU A 226 36.25 32.47 -19.68
CA GLU A 226 35.09 33.21 -19.19
C GLU A 226 33.78 32.35 -19.37
N ALA A 227 33.59 31.77 -20.54
CA ALA A 227 32.43 30.91 -20.82
C ALA A 227 32.39 29.68 -19.92
N GLN A 228 33.54 29.02 -19.72
CA GLN A 228 33.62 27.84 -18.85
C GLN A 228 33.31 28.20 -17.38
N LEU A 229 33.84 29.34 -16.88
CA LEU A 229 33.50 29.81 -15.54
C LEU A 229 32.01 30.09 -15.36
N MET A 230 31.40 30.79 -16.33
CA MET A 230 29.95 31.06 -16.30
C MET A 230 29.12 29.78 -16.32
N ASN A 231 29.52 28.77 -17.12
CA ASN A 231 28.87 27.47 -17.14
C ASN A 231 28.94 26.76 -15.77
N THR A 232 30.10 26.78 -15.11
CA THR A 232 30.25 26.16 -13.79
C THR A 232 29.49 26.94 -12.71
N GLN A 233 29.39 28.28 -12.82
CA GLN A 233 28.54 29.08 -11.93
C GLN A 233 27.06 28.80 -12.15
N SER A 234 26.60 28.56 -13.40
CA SER A 234 25.24 28.12 -13.66
C SER A 234 24.93 26.78 -12.98
N LEU A 235 25.85 25.82 -13.11
CA LEU A 235 25.73 24.51 -12.48
C LEU A 235 25.61 24.58 -10.95
N GLU A 236 26.31 25.54 -10.31
CA GLU A 236 26.15 25.80 -8.87
C GLU A 236 24.71 26.15 -8.50
N HIS A 237 24.03 26.99 -9.29
CA HIS A 237 22.66 27.37 -9.05
C HIS A 237 21.69 26.20 -9.33
N GLU A 238 21.95 25.37 -10.33
CA GLU A 238 21.18 24.18 -10.63
C GLU A 238 21.22 23.18 -9.47
N ILE A 239 22.40 22.90 -8.91
CA ILE A 239 22.56 22.02 -7.75
C ILE A 239 21.85 22.60 -6.52
N LYS A 240 21.96 23.91 -6.25
CA LYS A 240 21.24 24.56 -5.15
C LYS A 240 19.72 24.39 -5.29
N GLN A 241 19.19 24.47 -6.50
CA GLN A 241 17.77 24.23 -6.76
C GLN A 241 17.40 22.77 -6.46
N GLN A 242 18.20 21.81 -6.92
CA GLN A 242 17.99 20.38 -6.64
C GLN A 242 18.05 20.07 -5.14
N ILE A 243 18.94 20.71 -4.39
CA ILE A 243 19.00 20.61 -2.92
C ILE A 243 17.67 21.06 -2.31
N ALA A 244 17.15 22.23 -2.70
CA ALA A 244 15.89 22.74 -2.17
C ALA A 244 14.70 21.84 -2.52
N GLU A 245 14.65 21.29 -3.72
CA GLU A 245 13.61 20.34 -4.15
C GLU A 245 13.68 19.02 -3.36
N THR A 246 14.91 18.51 -3.13
CA THR A 246 15.13 17.28 -2.37
C THR A 246 14.77 17.48 -0.89
N GLU A 247 15.14 18.62 -0.28
CA GLU A 247 14.72 18.98 1.08
C GLU A 247 13.19 19.06 1.19
N ASN A 248 12.51 19.64 0.19
CA ASN A 248 11.05 19.71 0.16
C ASN A 248 10.43 18.31 0.03
N ARG A 249 11.01 17.41 -0.78
CA ARG A 249 10.58 16.02 -0.87
C ARG A 249 10.70 15.30 0.48
N ILE A 250 11.83 15.45 1.17
CA ILE A 250 12.03 14.86 2.50
C ILE A 250 10.99 15.43 3.49
N ASN A 251 10.79 16.76 3.50
CA ASN A 251 9.78 17.38 4.37
C ASN A 251 8.36 16.87 4.12
N PHE A 252 8.01 16.64 2.85
CA PHE A 252 6.72 16.02 2.48
C PHE A 252 6.60 14.59 3.02
N LEU A 253 7.62 13.74 2.82
CA LEU A 253 7.63 12.37 3.33
C LEU A 253 7.55 12.31 4.86
N VAL A 254 8.23 13.25 5.54
CA VAL A 254 8.19 13.38 7.01
C VAL A 254 6.84 13.93 7.50
N GLY A 255 6.03 14.54 6.63
CA GLY A 255 4.74 15.12 6.98
C GLY A 255 4.85 16.47 7.68
N ARG A 256 5.82 17.31 7.28
CA ARG A 256 6.04 18.65 7.83
C ARG A 256 6.18 19.70 6.72
N PHE A 257 6.02 20.98 7.08
CA PHE A 257 6.20 22.10 6.15
C PHE A 257 7.67 22.26 5.74
N PRO A 258 7.93 22.89 4.56
CA PRO A 258 9.28 23.12 4.05
C PRO A 258 10.21 23.79 5.06
N GLN A 259 11.34 23.15 5.34
CA GLN A 259 12.42 23.65 6.19
C GLN A 259 13.72 22.94 5.83
N SER A 260 14.86 23.46 6.29
CA SER A 260 16.15 22.81 6.07
C SER A 260 16.24 21.45 6.75
N VAL A 261 16.96 20.53 6.12
CA VAL A 261 17.18 19.17 6.62
C VAL A 261 18.58 19.07 7.22
N ASN A 262 18.64 18.73 8.52
CA ASN A 262 19.93 18.51 9.20
C ASN A 262 20.60 17.25 8.65
N ARG A 263 21.92 17.33 8.38
CA ARG A 263 22.71 16.25 7.80
C ARG A 263 24.21 16.42 8.00
N ASP A 264 24.96 15.31 7.96
CA ASP A 264 26.41 15.29 7.97
C ASP A 264 26.94 14.76 6.63
N ARG A 265 27.36 15.71 5.76
CA ARG A 265 27.89 15.39 4.43
C ARG A 265 29.25 14.68 4.45
N SER A 266 30.02 14.82 5.54
CA SER A 266 31.40 14.30 5.61
C SER A 266 31.48 12.78 5.55
N ARG A 267 30.41 12.09 6.01
CA ARG A 267 30.35 10.65 6.06
C ARG A 267 30.02 9.99 4.71
N PHE A 268 29.41 10.71 3.77
CA PHE A 268 28.88 10.15 2.53
C PHE A 268 29.92 9.41 1.68
N MET A 269 31.10 10.02 1.47
CA MET A 269 32.18 9.42 0.67
C MET A 269 33.05 8.46 1.47
N VAL A 270 33.17 8.64 2.79
CA VAL A 270 34.08 7.89 3.66
C VAL A 270 33.45 6.57 4.14
N ALA A 271 32.17 6.61 4.52
CA ALA A 271 31.48 5.41 4.98
C ALA A 271 31.18 4.47 3.79
N SER A 272 31.42 3.20 3.98
CA SER A 272 30.98 2.17 3.02
C SER A 272 29.59 1.68 3.38
N PRO A 273 28.68 1.51 2.39
CA PRO A 273 27.41 0.87 2.65
C PRO A 273 27.59 -0.50 3.29
N ALA A 274 26.69 -0.84 4.22
CA ALA A 274 26.74 -2.16 4.88
C ALA A 274 26.63 -3.28 3.85
N ARG A 275 27.38 -4.35 4.03
CA ARG A 275 27.19 -5.57 3.21
C ARG A 275 25.88 -6.22 3.59
N VAL A 276 25.01 -6.37 2.60
CA VAL A 276 23.72 -7.03 2.75
C VAL A 276 23.86 -8.47 2.28
N GLU A 277 23.66 -9.43 3.19
CA GLU A 277 23.62 -10.84 2.84
C GLU A 277 22.22 -11.21 2.34
N ILE A 278 22.17 -11.84 1.17
CA ILE A 278 20.92 -12.19 0.49
C ILE A 278 20.59 -13.63 0.86
N GLY A 279 19.48 -13.82 1.58
CA GLY A 279 19.01 -15.14 1.98
C GLY A 279 18.38 -15.97 0.87
N THR A 280 17.63 -17.02 1.23
CA THR A 280 16.95 -17.91 0.28
C THR A 280 15.57 -17.36 -0.14
N PRO A 281 15.02 -17.74 -1.32
CA PRO A 281 13.66 -17.36 -1.75
C PRO A 281 12.59 -17.69 -0.70
N ALA A 282 12.69 -18.81 -0.01
CA ALA A 282 11.74 -19.23 1.02
C ALA A 282 11.66 -18.25 2.21
N LEU A 283 12.76 -17.57 2.55
CA LEU A 283 12.78 -16.54 3.60
C LEU A 283 12.07 -15.26 3.16
N LEU A 284 12.16 -14.87 1.90
CA LEU A 284 11.42 -13.73 1.34
C LEU A 284 9.92 -13.91 1.50
N LEU A 285 9.41 -15.11 1.18
CA LEU A 285 7.98 -15.43 1.27
C LEU A 285 7.43 -15.23 2.68
N SER A 286 8.22 -15.56 3.70
CA SER A 286 7.77 -15.45 5.09
C SER A 286 7.89 -14.05 5.68
N ARG A 287 8.67 -13.16 5.07
CA ARG A 287 9.04 -11.85 5.65
C ARG A 287 8.52 -10.65 4.90
N ARG A 288 8.36 -10.73 3.58
CA ARG A 288 7.84 -9.61 2.78
C ARG A 288 6.36 -9.40 3.03
N ALA A 289 6.02 -8.22 3.48
CA ALA A 289 4.64 -7.85 3.80
C ALA A 289 3.73 -7.78 2.55
N ASP A 290 4.26 -7.41 1.38
CA ASP A 290 3.52 -7.42 0.10
C ASP A 290 3.14 -8.85 -0.33
N ILE A 291 4.02 -9.83 -0.17
CA ILE A 291 3.74 -11.23 -0.47
C ILE A 291 2.68 -11.77 0.50
N ARG A 292 2.81 -11.47 1.80
CA ARG A 292 1.82 -11.88 2.81
C ARG A 292 0.45 -11.21 2.59
N GLN A 293 0.45 -9.96 2.16
CA GLN A 293 -0.77 -9.26 1.77
C GLN A 293 -1.46 -9.97 0.60
N ALA A 294 -0.72 -10.29 -0.47
CA ALA A 294 -1.26 -11.00 -1.62
C ALA A 294 -1.76 -12.42 -1.28
N GLU A 295 -1.06 -13.15 -0.40
CA GLU A 295 -1.48 -14.46 0.11
C GLU A 295 -2.81 -14.36 0.85
N LEU A 296 -2.95 -13.41 1.77
CA LEU A 296 -4.19 -13.19 2.53
C LEU A 296 -5.37 -12.77 1.63
N GLN A 297 -5.11 -11.99 0.58
CA GLN A 297 -6.12 -11.65 -0.43
C GLN A 297 -6.55 -12.87 -1.23
N LEU A 298 -5.61 -13.74 -1.61
CA LEU A 298 -5.91 -15.00 -2.28
C LEU A 298 -6.75 -15.93 -1.39
N GLU A 299 -6.42 -16.04 -0.10
CA GLU A 299 -7.22 -16.80 0.85
C GLU A 299 -8.64 -16.25 1.02
N ALA A 300 -8.80 -14.91 1.04
CA ALA A 300 -10.11 -14.28 1.07
C ALA A 300 -10.92 -14.64 -0.18
N ALA A 301 -10.33 -14.54 -1.37
CA ALA A 301 -10.99 -14.87 -2.63
C ALA A 301 -11.39 -16.35 -2.72
N ARG A 302 -10.62 -17.28 -2.16
CA ARG A 302 -11.00 -18.70 -2.03
C ARG A 302 -12.25 -18.88 -1.16
N LEU A 303 -12.35 -18.12 -0.08
CA LEU A 303 -13.53 -18.14 0.80
C LEU A 303 -14.77 -17.55 0.10
N ASP A 304 -14.59 -16.52 -0.73
CA ASP A 304 -15.68 -15.90 -1.49
C ASP A 304 -16.35 -16.87 -2.49
N ILE A 305 -15.59 -17.77 -3.11
CA ILE A 305 -16.17 -18.84 -3.93
C ILE A 305 -17.13 -19.69 -3.08
N SER A 306 -16.72 -20.00 -1.85
CA SER A 306 -17.55 -20.80 -0.93
C SER A 306 -18.81 -20.06 -0.50
N VAL A 307 -18.72 -18.73 -0.28
CA VAL A 307 -19.86 -17.85 0.01
C VAL A 307 -20.83 -17.81 -1.17
N ALA A 308 -20.31 -17.57 -2.38
CA ALA A 308 -21.12 -17.51 -3.60
C ALA A 308 -21.79 -18.85 -3.90
N ARG A 309 -21.11 -19.97 -3.64
CA ARG A 309 -21.69 -21.31 -3.74
C ARG A 309 -22.80 -21.54 -2.72
N ALA A 310 -22.64 -21.06 -1.49
CA ALA A 310 -23.63 -21.19 -0.43
C ALA A 310 -24.94 -20.46 -0.75
N ALA A 311 -24.91 -19.41 -1.57
CA ALA A 311 -26.08 -18.66 -2.01
C ALA A 311 -27.06 -19.46 -2.91
N PHE A 312 -26.64 -20.60 -3.46
CA PHE A 312 -27.54 -21.50 -4.21
C PHE A 312 -28.44 -22.35 -3.30
N TYR A 313 -28.08 -22.49 -2.04
CA TYR A 313 -28.85 -23.30 -1.10
C TYR A 313 -29.96 -22.49 -0.43
N PRO A 314 -31.08 -23.14 -0.01
CA PRO A 314 -32.16 -22.45 0.68
C PRO A 314 -31.69 -21.80 1.99
N SER A 315 -32.09 -20.57 2.23
CA SER A 315 -31.86 -19.89 3.53
C SER A 315 -33.02 -20.23 4.49
N LEU A 316 -32.67 -20.43 5.77
CA LEU A 316 -33.65 -20.58 6.86
C LEU A 316 -33.69 -19.25 7.63
N GLY A 317 -34.81 -18.54 7.48
CA GLY A 317 -35.18 -17.37 8.26
C GLY A 317 -36.00 -17.76 9.49
N LEU A 318 -35.68 -17.16 10.63
CA LEU A 318 -36.54 -17.19 11.82
C LEU A 318 -37.00 -15.78 12.11
N SER A 319 -38.31 -15.63 12.34
CA SER A 319 -38.89 -14.35 12.78
C SER A 319 -39.73 -14.57 14.02
N ALA A 320 -39.57 -13.66 14.97
CA ALA A 320 -40.38 -13.63 16.19
C ALA A 320 -40.87 -12.22 16.44
N SER A 321 -42.09 -12.12 16.95
CA SER A 321 -42.63 -10.84 17.41
C SER A 321 -43.43 -11.01 18.71
N LEU A 322 -43.28 -10.03 19.58
CA LEU A 322 -44.01 -9.97 20.84
C LEU A 322 -44.38 -8.51 21.12
N GLY A 323 -45.64 -8.26 21.43
CA GLY A 323 -46.06 -6.88 21.67
C GLY A 323 -47.52 -6.80 22.12
N SER A 324 -48.02 -5.60 22.15
CA SER A 324 -49.43 -5.30 22.36
C SER A 324 -50.02 -4.60 21.15
N GLN A 325 -51.20 -5.02 20.73
CA GLN A 325 -51.95 -4.43 19.60
C GLN A 325 -53.43 -4.31 19.96
N ALA A 326 -54.02 -3.17 19.66
CA ALA A 326 -55.43 -2.94 19.92
C ALA A 326 -56.03 -1.96 18.91
N ILE A 327 -57.31 -2.06 18.65
CA ILE A 327 -58.05 -1.12 17.77
C ILE A 327 -58.36 0.22 18.48
N ASN A 328 -58.22 0.26 19.78
CA ASN A 328 -58.43 1.48 20.59
C ASN A 328 -57.37 1.53 21.71
N PRO A 329 -56.78 2.69 22.03
CA PRO A 329 -55.78 2.83 23.10
C PRO A 329 -56.24 2.35 24.45
N ALA A 330 -57.57 2.43 24.79
CA ALA A 330 -58.16 1.94 26.02
C ALA A 330 -58.02 0.43 26.19
N TYR A 331 -57.91 -0.33 25.09
CA TYR A 331 -57.76 -1.78 25.14
C TYR A 331 -56.29 -2.22 25.26
N TRP A 332 -55.35 -1.30 25.06
CA TRP A 332 -53.90 -1.60 25.17
C TRP A 332 -53.50 -2.10 26.53
N VAL A 333 -54.13 -1.59 27.58
CA VAL A 333 -53.87 -1.95 28.96
C VAL A 333 -54.64 -3.19 29.45
N LYS A 334 -55.49 -3.77 28.61
CA LYS A 334 -56.23 -5.02 28.94
C LYS A 334 -55.36 -6.26 28.71
N LEU A 335 -54.31 -6.40 29.52
CA LEU A 335 -53.42 -7.55 29.49
C LEU A 335 -54.08 -8.77 30.14
N PRO A 336 -53.91 -10.01 29.61
CA PRO A 336 -53.08 -10.39 28.42
C PRO A 336 -53.81 -10.31 27.09
N LEU A 337 -55.06 -9.85 27.00
CA LEU A 337 -55.93 -9.93 25.80
C LEU A 337 -55.39 -9.11 24.61
N SER A 338 -54.60 -8.07 24.87
CA SER A 338 -53.99 -7.24 23.85
C SER A 338 -52.59 -7.71 23.41
N ILE A 339 -52.06 -8.79 24.05
CA ILE A 339 -50.74 -9.28 23.69
C ILE A 339 -50.82 -10.10 22.40
N PHE A 340 -49.99 -9.73 21.41
CA PHE A 340 -49.72 -10.58 20.29
C PHE A 340 -48.37 -11.24 20.43
N SER A 341 -48.20 -12.47 19.96
CA SER A 341 -46.95 -13.18 19.79
C SER A 341 -46.97 -13.98 18.50
N ASN A 342 -45.86 -13.95 17.78
CA ASN A 342 -45.67 -14.73 16.58
C ASN A 342 -44.26 -15.32 16.59
N LEU A 343 -44.14 -16.57 16.17
CA LEU A 343 -42.89 -17.25 15.86
C LEU A 343 -43.06 -17.98 14.55
N ALA A 344 -42.30 -17.62 13.54
CA ALA A 344 -42.33 -18.22 12.23
C ALA A 344 -40.94 -18.63 11.75
N GLY A 345 -40.86 -19.69 10.98
CA GLY A 345 -39.64 -20.12 10.31
C GLY A 345 -39.91 -20.32 8.82
N ASP A 346 -39.13 -19.65 8.01
CA ASP A 346 -39.28 -19.64 6.55
C ASP A 346 -38.05 -20.27 5.90
N LEU A 347 -38.26 -21.27 5.04
CA LEU A 347 -37.22 -21.87 4.20
C LEU A 347 -37.40 -21.39 2.77
N VAL A 348 -36.49 -20.49 2.30
CA VAL A 348 -36.58 -19.86 0.99
C VAL A 348 -35.36 -20.21 0.16
N GLY A 349 -35.58 -20.75 -1.05
CA GLY A 349 -34.53 -21.11 -1.98
C GLY A 349 -34.85 -20.72 -3.43
N PRO A 350 -33.84 -20.35 -4.23
CA PRO A 350 -34.03 -19.99 -5.63
C PRO A 350 -34.30 -21.23 -6.48
N LEU A 351 -35.47 -21.30 -7.11
CA LEU A 351 -35.84 -22.40 -8.01
C LEU A 351 -35.64 -22.07 -9.49
N VAL A 352 -36.02 -20.86 -9.90
CA VAL A 352 -36.01 -20.39 -11.30
C VAL A 352 -35.21 -19.11 -11.41
N ASN A 353 -34.66 -18.84 -12.61
CA ASN A 353 -33.85 -17.62 -12.90
C ASN A 353 -32.65 -17.41 -11.98
N LYS A 354 -31.76 -18.41 -11.98
CA LYS A 354 -30.51 -18.38 -11.18
C LYS A 354 -29.37 -17.61 -11.83
N ARG A 355 -29.61 -16.90 -12.94
CA ARG A 355 -28.54 -16.21 -13.73
C ARG A 355 -27.68 -15.27 -12.89
N ALA A 356 -28.28 -14.51 -11.96
CA ALA A 356 -27.53 -13.62 -11.07
C ALA A 356 -26.62 -14.40 -10.11
N LEU A 357 -27.08 -15.53 -9.57
CA LEU A 357 -26.29 -16.39 -8.70
C LEU A 357 -25.15 -17.08 -9.47
N GLU A 358 -25.42 -17.54 -10.70
CA GLU A 358 -24.42 -18.12 -11.59
C GLU A 358 -23.35 -17.08 -11.97
N ALA A 359 -23.76 -15.86 -12.32
CA ALA A 359 -22.85 -14.76 -12.62
C ALA A 359 -21.97 -14.40 -11.40
N ASN A 360 -22.56 -14.28 -10.21
CA ASN A 360 -21.81 -14.01 -8.98
C ASN A 360 -20.81 -15.14 -8.66
N TYR A 361 -21.20 -16.39 -8.85
CA TYR A 361 -20.32 -17.53 -8.64
C TYR A 361 -19.16 -17.56 -9.64
N GLN A 362 -19.41 -17.29 -10.92
CA GLN A 362 -18.40 -17.19 -11.96
C GLN A 362 -17.45 -16.00 -11.70
N THR A 363 -18.01 -14.86 -11.25
CA THR A 363 -17.22 -13.67 -10.85
C THR A 363 -16.29 -14.00 -9.69
N ALA A 364 -16.77 -14.67 -8.64
CA ALA A 364 -15.93 -15.10 -7.52
C ALA A 364 -14.79 -16.03 -7.99
N GLY A 365 -15.07 -16.94 -8.94
CA GLY A 365 -14.04 -17.79 -9.55
C GLY A 365 -13.03 -17.01 -10.38
N ALA A 366 -13.46 -15.98 -11.12
CA ALA A 366 -12.56 -15.10 -11.88
C ALA A 366 -11.68 -14.26 -10.95
N GLN A 367 -12.26 -13.72 -9.88
CA GLN A 367 -11.52 -12.95 -8.85
C GLN A 367 -10.48 -13.82 -8.13
N GLN A 368 -10.81 -15.09 -7.84
CA GLN A 368 -9.83 -16.00 -7.24
C GLN A 368 -8.65 -16.27 -8.20
N ARG A 369 -8.90 -16.51 -9.50
CA ARG A 369 -7.82 -16.66 -10.49
C ARG A 369 -7.00 -15.37 -10.63
N GLN A 370 -7.64 -14.21 -10.61
CA GLN A 370 -6.95 -12.92 -10.58
C GLN A 370 -6.04 -12.81 -9.35
N ALA A 371 -6.51 -13.20 -8.17
CA ALA A 371 -5.71 -13.18 -6.96
C ALA A 371 -4.51 -14.16 -7.01
N VAL A 372 -4.65 -15.33 -7.68
CA VAL A 372 -3.51 -16.23 -7.93
C VAL A 372 -2.46 -15.54 -8.78
N TYR A 373 -2.86 -14.95 -9.91
CA TYR A 373 -1.90 -14.27 -10.80
C TYR A 373 -1.23 -13.06 -10.13
N GLN A 374 -1.96 -12.31 -9.30
CA GLN A 374 -1.40 -11.22 -8.51
C GLN A 374 -0.37 -11.72 -7.49
N TYR A 375 -0.67 -12.82 -6.79
CA TYR A 375 0.29 -13.45 -5.88
C TYR A 375 1.56 -13.93 -6.63
N GLU A 376 1.40 -14.65 -7.74
CA GLU A 376 2.51 -15.11 -8.58
C GLU A 376 3.35 -13.94 -9.10
N GLN A 377 2.71 -12.87 -9.57
CA GLN A 377 3.38 -11.66 -10.05
C GLN A 377 4.19 -11.00 -8.93
N THR A 378 3.64 -10.90 -7.71
CA THR A 378 4.34 -10.33 -6.56
C THR A 378 5.58 -11.15 -6.20
N VAL A 379 5.46 -12.47 -6.19
CA VAL A 379 6.59 -13.38 -5.92
C VAL A 379 7.66 -13.28 -7.01
N LEU A 380 7.27 -13.28 -8.30
CA LEU A 380 8.20 -13.13 -9.41
C LEU A 380 8.94 -11.80 -9.37
N SER A 381 8.21 -10.71 -9.08
CA SER A 381 8.78 -9.38 -8.93
C SER A 381 9.80 -9.35 -7.79
N ALA A 382 9.47 -9.90 -6.63
CA ALA A 382 10.35 -9.98 -5.48
C ALA A 382 11.63 -10.77 -5.77
N CYS A 383 11.52 -11.92 -6.43
CA CYS A 383 12.67 -12.73 -6.83
C CYS A 383 13.57 -12.01 -7.83
N SER A 384 12.98 -11.33 -8.83
CA SER A 384 13.72 -10.57 -9.84
C SER A 384 14.44 -9.36 -9.23
N GLU A 385 13.79 -8.65 -8.31
CA GLU A 385 14.35 -7.52 -7.57
C GLU A 385 15.60 -7.94 -6.79
N VAL A 386 15.50 -8.99 -6.00
CA VAL A 386 16.62 -9.49 -5.19
C VAL A 386 17.78 -9.99 -6.06
N ALA A 387 17.49 -10.70 -7.16
CA ALA A 387 18.52 -11.15 -8.09
C ALA A 387 19.25 -9.97 -8.76
N GLY A 388 18.51 -8.93 -9.16
CA GLY A 388 19.07 -7.70 -9.72
C GLY A 388 19.97 -6.96 -8.74
N ILE A 389 19.53 -6.78 -7.50
CA ILE A 389 20.29 -6.13 -6.42
C ILE A 389 21.59 -6.89 -6.15
N SER A 390 21.54 -8.22 -6.06
CA SER A 390 22.72 -9.06 -5.85
C SER A 390 23.82 -8.81 -6.90
N SER A 391 23.42 -8.76 -8.17
CA SER A 391 24.33 -8.46 -9.27
C SER A 391 24.86 -7.02 -9.22
N LYS A 392 24.00 -6.06 -8.90
CA LYS A 392 24.32 -4.63 -8.84
C LYS A 392 25.37 -4.32 -7.76
N ILE A 393 25.25 -4.90 -6.56
CA ILE A 393 26.21 -4.72 -5.46
C ILE A 393 27.63 -5.08 -5.92
N GLY A 394 27.84 -6.28 -6.50
CA GLY A 394 29.17 -6.73 -6.92
C GLY A 394 29.77 -5.91 -8.07
N ASN A 395 28.94 -5.37 -8.96
CA ASN A 395 29.41 -4.51 -10.04
C ASN A 395 29.77 -3.12 -9.56
N LEU A 396 28.96 -2.52 -8.68
CA LEU A 396 29.18 -1.17 -8.14
C LEU A 396 30.43 -1.09 -7.27
N GLU A 397 30.84 -2.14 -6.56
CA GLU A 397 32.13 -2.18 -5.86
C GLU A 397 33.30 -1.99 -6.84
N LYS A 398 33.28 -2.73 -7.96
CA LYS A 398 34.33 -2.65 -8.98
C LYS A 398 34.32 -1.30 -9.72
N ILE A 399 33.15 -0.79 -10.07
CA ILE A 399 32.99 0.50 -10.74
C ILE A 399 33.55 1.61 -9.84
N PHE A 400 33.20 1.61 -8.56
CA PHE A 400 33.68 2.61 -7.60
C PHE A 400 35.21 2.59 -7.47
N GLU A 401 35.82 1.41 -7.42
CA GLU A 401 37.29 1.28 -7.37
C GLU A 401 37.96 1.88 -8.62
N LEU A 402 37.43 1.57 -9.82
CA LEU A 402 37.95 2.09 -11.08
C LEU A 402 37.76 3.61 -11.20
N LYS A 403 36.57 4.11 -10.86
CA LYS A 403 36.28 5.56 -10.86
C LYS A 403 37.13 6.31 -9.84
N SER A 404 37.42 5.75 -8.68
CA SER A 404 38.31 6.34 -7.69
C SER A 404 39.75 6.52 -8.23
N ARG A 405 40.26 5.51 -8.95
CA ARG A 405 41.59 5.61 -9.61
C ARG A 405 41.60 6.62 -10.77
N GLU A 406 40.51 6.68 -11.54
CA GLU A 406 40.31 7.64 -12.62
C GLU A 406 40.33 9.10 -12.10
N VAL A 407 39.59 9.37 -10.99
CA VAL A 407 39.58 10.67 -10.32
C VAL A 407 40.98 11.06 -9.86
N GLN A 408 41.76 10.12 -9.28
CA GLN A 408 43.13 10.39 -8.86
C GLN A 408 43.99 10.77 -10.07
N ALA A 409 43.96 9.99 -11.15
CA ALA A 409 44.75 10.25 -12.34
C ALA A 409 44.43 11.60 -13.00
N LEU A 410 43.14 11.95 -13.10
CA LEU A 410 42.72 13.23 -13.68
C LEU A 410 43.00 14.40 -12.74
N THR A 411 42.94 14.22 -11.43
CA THR A 411 43.35 15.27 -10.46
C THR A 411 44.85 15.60 -10.60
N GLU A 412 45.69 14.59 -10.75
CA GLU A 412 47.13 14.77 -11.04
C GLU A 412 47.35 15.44 -12.41
N SER A 413 46.57 15.03 -13.43
CA SER A 413 46.62 15.60 -14.79
C SER A 413 46.27 17.09 -14.80
N VAL A 414 45.26 17.54 -14.02
CA VAL A 414 44.93 18.98 -13.87
C VAL A 414 46.10 19.75 -13.31
N ALA A 415 46.78 19.22 -12.27
CA ALA A 415 47.97 19.88 -11.70
C ALA A 415 49.15 19.93 -12.67
N ILE A 416 49.34 18.90 -13.49
CA ILE A 416 50.43 18.83 -14.50
C ILE A 416 50.11 19.79 -15.65
N SER A 417 48.91 19.75 -16.25
CA SER A 417 48.51 20.61 -17.37
C SER A 417 48.62 22.09 -17.02
N GLY A 418 48.18 22.45 -15.78
CA GLY A 418 48.30 23.82 -15.26
C GLY A 418 49.80 24.33 -15.17
N ARG A 419 50.71 23.45 -14.71
CA ARG A 419 52.15 23.76 -14.66
C ARG A 419 52.78 23.87 -16.05
N LEU A 420 52.41 22.98 -16.96
CA LEU A 420 52.89 23.03 -18.36
C LEU A 420 52.39 24.30 -19.06
N PHE A 421 51.13 24.65 -18.87
CA PHE A 421 50.56 25.88 -19.42
C PHE A 421 51.25 27.14 -18.86
N ALA A 422 51.50 27.20 -17.54
CA ALA A 422 52.25 28.33 -16.93
C ALA A 422 53.65 28.48 -17.52
N SER A 423 54.32 27.38 -17.90
CA SER A 423 55.63 27.35 -18.55
C SER A 423 55.61 27.45 -20.08
N ALA A 424 54.48 27.75 -20.68
CA ALA A 424 54.24 27.83 -22.14
C ALA A 424 54.59 26.51 -22.90
N ARG A 425 54.41 25.33 -22.26
CA ARG A 425 54.65 24.01 -22.82
C ARG A 425 53.36 23.22 -23.15
N ALA A 426 52.19 23.72 -22.77
CA ALA A 426 50.88 23.18 -23.12
C ALA A 426 49.98 24.29 -23.67
N ASP A 427 49.04 23.91 -24.53
CA ASP A 427 47.98 24.82 -25.01
C ASP A 427 46.86 24.98 -23.96
N TYR A 428 46.21 26.15 -23.97
CA TYR A 428 45.07 26.45 -23.12
C TYR A 428 43.91 25.44 -23.30
N THR A 429 43.78 24.84 -24.48
CA THR A 429 42.75 23.85 -24.80
C THR A 429 42.92 22.57 -23.98
N GLU A 430 44.18 22.14 -23.77
CA GLU A 430 44.50 20.97 -22.93
C GLU A 430 44.11 21.22 -21.47
N VAL A 431 44.36 22.42 -20.95
CA VAL A 431 43.98 22.77 -19.57
C VAL A 431 42.48 22.76 -19.38
N LEU A 432 41.72 23.37 -20.32
CA LEU A 432 40.27 23.43 -20.27
C LEU A 432 39.66 22.02 -20.37
N LEU A 433 40.16 21.18 -21.29
CA LEU A 433 39.71 19.82 -21.47
C LEU A 433 39.91 18.98 -20.21
N THR A 434 41.14 18.99 -19.68
CA THR A 434 41.52 18.25 -18.48
C THR A 434 40.71 18.70 -17.24
N GLN A 435 40.44 19.99 -17.09
CA GLN A 435 39.60 20.50 -16.00
C GLN A 435 38.15 20.05 -16.13
N ARG A 436 37.60 20.04 -17.36
CA ARG A 436 36.23 19.56 -17.60
C ARG A 436 36.10 18.05 -17.32
N GLU A 437 37.02 17.25 -17.85
CA GLU A 437 37.06 15.80 -17.62
C GLU A 437 37.20 15.47 -16.12
N ALA A 438 38.08 16.19 -15.41
CA ALA A 438 38.27 15.98 -13.97
C ALA A 438 37.01 16.34 -13.14
N LEU A 439 36.25 17.36 -13.54
CA LEU A 439 34.96 17.69 -12.91
C LEU A 439 33.92 16.61 -13.18
N GLU A 440 33.79 16.17 -14.42
CA GLU A 440 32.84 15.15 -14.86
C GLU A 440 33.06 13.83 -14.12
N VAL A 441 34.29 13.33 -14.09
CA VAL A 441 34.62 12.07 -13.41
C VAL A 441 34.46 12.15 -11.88
N ARG A 442 34.67 13.32 -11.26
CA ARG A 442 34.34 13.50 -9.84
C ARG A 442 32.86 13.43 -9.58
N PHE A 443 32.01 13.93 -10.47
CA PHE A 443 30.56 13.77 -10.38
C PHE A 443 30.17 12.32 -10.54
N ASP A 444 30.71 11.63 -11.53
CA ASP A 444 30.47 10.18 -11.76
C ASP A 444 30.83 9.34 -10.51
N LEU A 445 31.91 9.71 -9.81
CA LEU A 445 32.29 9.02 -8.58
C LEU A 445 31.25 9.23 -7.45
N ILE A 446 30.71 10.47 -7.31
CA ILE A 446 29.65 10.77 -6.35
C ILE A 446 28.38 10.00 -6.73
N GLU A 447 28.01 9.98 -8.00
CA GLU A 447 26.84 9.24 -8.48
C GLU A 447 26.99 7.73 -8.25
N THR A 448 28.18 7.18 -8.51
CA THR A 448 28.48 5.78 -8.20
C THR A 448 28.34 5.48 -6.71
N ARG A 449 28.79 6.39 -5.85
CA ARG A 449 28.60 6.26 -4.39
C ARG A 449 27.13 6.35 -4.00
N LEU A 450 26.37 7.27 -4.61
CA LEU A 450 24.92 7.36 -4.43
C LEU A 450 24.21 6.07 -4.83
N GLU A 451 24.59 5.50 -5.99
CA GLU A 451 24.04 4.22 -6.43
C GLU A 451 24.34 3.06 -5.47
N GLN A 452 25.52 3.06 -4.82
CA GLN A 452 25.84 2.08 -3.79
C GLN A 452 24.93 2.24 -2.57
N TRP A 453 24.69 3.47 -2.08
CA TRP A 453 23.76 3.73 -0.99
C TRP A 453 22.32 3.39 -1.36
N SER A 454 21.86 3.78 -2.54
CA SER A 454 20.52 3.45 -3.04
C SER A 454 20.33 1.94 -3.17
N THR A 455 21.33 1.21 -3.68
CA THR A 455 21.27 -0.25 -3.77
C THR A 455 21.21 -0.92 -2.40
N MET A 456 21.86 -0.37 -1.37
CA MET A 456 21.72 -0.84 0.01
C MET A 456 20.29 -0.62 0.55
N VAL A 457 19.70 0.55 0.26
CA VAL A 457 18.31 0.84 0.63
C VAL A 457 17.33 -0.08 -0.11
N ASP A 458 17.56 -0.29 -1.41
CA ASP A 458 16.79 -1.25 -2.21
C ASP A 458 16.88 -2.67 -1.63
N ALA A 459 18.07 -3.10 -1.20
CA ALA A 459 18.26 -4.40 -0.55
C ALA A 459 17.47 -4.50 0.77
N TYR A 460 17.48 -3.45 1.60
CA TYR A 460 16.64 -3.38 2.80
C TYR A 460 15.16 -3.59 2.47
N ARG A 461 14.63 -2.88 1.45
CA ARG A 461 13.24 -2.99 1.00
C ARG A 461 12.94 -4.37 0.43
N ALA A 462 13.78 -4.87 -0.47
CA ALA A 462 13.58 -6.13 -1.17
C ALA A 462 13.61 -7.36 -0.25
N LEU A 463 14.36 -7.29 0.85
CA LEU A 463 14.42 -8.36 1.85
C LEU A 463 13.29 -8.30 2.89
N GLY A 464 12.36 -7.36 2.76
CA GLY A 464 11.18 -7.22 3.59
C GLY A 464 11.34 -6.23 4.74
N GLY A 465 12.48 -5.54 4.85
CA GLY A 465 12.75 -4.50 5.85
C GLY A 465 12.51 -4.94 7.30
N GLY A 466 13.00 -4.19 8.25
CA GLY A 466 12.65 -4.39 9.67
C GLY A 466 11.68 -3.27 10.09
N TRP A 467 10.39 -3.47 9.96
CA TRP A 467 9.34 -2.51 10.33
C TRP A 467 8.89 -2.61 11.80
N ASN A 468 9.51 -3.48 12.59
CA ASN A 468 9.29 -3.65 14.04
C ASN A 468 10.17 -2.72 14.87
#